data_aabb84e741aca7cf150fda57bf9c787f
#
_entry.id   aabb84e741aca7cf150fda57bf9c787f
#
_cell.length_a   1.000
_cell.length_b   1.000
_cell.length_c   1.000
_cell.angle_alpha   90.00
_cell.angle_beta   90.00
_cell.angle_gamma   90.00
#
_symmetry.space_group_name_H-M   'P 1'
#
loop_
_entity.id
_entity.type
_entity.pdbx_description
1 polymer ?
#
loop_
_entity_poly.entity_id
_entity_poly.type
_entity_poly.pdbx_seq_one_letter_code
_entity_poly.pdbx_strand_id
1 'polypeptide(L)'
;MQTGVGLWTQNARFRLDSSVNDRIAQSVGVRWIAFDKHARIVAQAAHSNHGGDRLTFPDPDTETQFTKAFRKTLVSQTPQALAIDPNRGTELILIPFQPSAQFAMQQQAICVLGFVRDCFDRSISPAILSQALDIALSEARLAVCLSQGLSLSEAAEHLGLTVETARNYSKQIYAKTGAKGQADLVRRVLNGVATFGNTHLSR
;
A
#
# COMPACT_ATOMS: atom_id res chain seq x y z
N MET A 1 33.12 -6.18 28.56
CA MET A 1 32.53 -5.82 27.28
C MET A 1 31.03 -6.14 27.36
N GLN A 2 30.22 -5.16 27.74
CA GLN A 2 28.75 -5.31 27.75
C GLN A 2 28.22 -4.63 26.51
N THR A 3 27.65 -5.42 25.65
CA THR A 3 27.09 -5.04 24.35
C THR A 3 25.78 -4.30 24.57
N GLY A 4 25.70 -3.09 24.02
CA GLY A 4 24.57 -2.15 24.11
C GLY A 4 23.35 -2.55 23.31
N VAL A 5 22.57 -3.50 23.80
CA VAL A 5 21.25 -3.87 23.27
C VAL A 5 20.09 -3.36 24.15
N GLY A 6 20.44 -2.66 25.26
CA GLY A 6 19.47 -2.29 26.29
C GLY A 6 18.77 -0.93 26.20
N LEU A 7 18.99 -0.13 25.14
CA LEU A 7 18.52 1.27 25.10
C LEU A 7 17.19 1.50 24.37
N TRP A 8 16.57 0.46 23.82
CA TRP A 8 15.31 0.62 23.08
C TRP A 8 14.05 0.25 23.88
N THR A 9 14.19 -0.21 25.13
CA THR A 9 13.06 -0.81 25.87
C THR A 9 12.50 0.02 27.01
N GLN A 10 13.00 1.22 27.34
CA GLN A 10 12.52 1.87 28.56
C GLN A 10 11.87 3.26 28.45
N ASN A 11 11.85 3.98 27.32
CA ASN A 11 11.24 5.32 27.35
C ASN A 11 10.52 5.80 26.08
N ALA A 12 10.15 4.98 25.15
CA ALA A 12 9.29 5.37 24.06
C ALA A 12 7.88 4.81 24.31
N ARG A 13 7.08 5.45 25.16
CA ARG A 13 5.64 5.48 24.99
C ARG A 13 5.34 6.30 23.73
N PHE A 14 5.78 5.81 22.58
CA PHE A 14 5.27 6.23 21.29
C PHE A 14 3.84 5.67 21.20
N ARG A 15 2.89 6.38 21.80
CA ARG A 15 1.60 6.50 21.15
C ARG A 15 1.91 7.22 19.86
N LEU A 16 2.16 6.44 18.79
CA LEU A 16 2.09 6.99 17.45
C LEU A 16 0.72 7.62 17.38
N ASP A 17 0.66 8.93 17.38
CA ASP A 17 -0.56 9.68 17.20
C ASP A 17 -1.25 9.09 15.98
N SER A 18 -2.58 8.92 16.01
CA SER A 18 -3.34 8.38 14.87
C SER A 18 -2.93 9.05 13.56
N SER A 19 -2.59 10.34 13.60
CA SER A 19 -2.08 11.11 12.48
C SER A 19 -0.77 10.57 11.89
N VAL A 20 0.14 10.03 12.71
CA VAL A 20 1.41 9.44 12.23
C VAL A 20 1.16 8.06 11.62
N ASN A 21 0.32 7.23 12.26
CA ASN A 21 -0.08 5.94 11.70
C ASN A 21 -0.79 6.09 10.35
N ASP A 22 -1.67 7.09 10.25
CA ASP A 22 -2.39 7.40 9.02
C ASP A 22 -1.43 7.88 7.92
N ARG A 23 -0.44 8.71 8.25
CA ARG A 23 0.58 9.14 7.29
C ARG A 23 1.46 7.99 6.82
N ILE A 24 1.86 7.09 7.71
CA ILE A 24 2.61 5.89 7.33
C ILE A 24 1.76 5.02 6.39
N ALA A 25 0.52 4.72 6.76
CA ALA A 25 -0.39 3.91 5.95
C ALA A 25 -0.64 4.55 4.57
N GLN A 26 -0.90 5.85 4.54
CA GLN A 26 -1.08 6.61 3.30
C GLN A 26 0.17 6.59 2.42
N SER A 27 1.37 6.74 3.00
CA SER A 27 2.62 6.74 2.24
C SER A 27 2.90 5.42 1.53
N VAL A 28 2.42 4.30 2.08
CA VAL A 28 2.54 2.97 1.48
C VAL A 28 1.30 2.56 0.65
N GLY A 29 0.31 3.46 0.52
CA GLY A 29 -0.91 3.21 -0.24
C GLY A 29 -1.78 2.11 0.38
N VAL A 30 -1.82 2.04 1.70
CA VAL A 30 -2.59 1.05 2.45
C VAL A 30 -3.54 1.76 3.41
N ARG A 31 -4.79 1.30 3.47
CA ARG A 31 -5.76 1.70 4.50
C ARG A 31 -5.86 0.60 5.53
N TRP A 32 -5.83 0.94 6.80
CA TRP A 32 -5.95 -0.04 7.87
C TRP A 32 -7.30 0.09 8.59
N ILE A 33 -7.81 -1.03 9.06
CA ILE A 33 -9.06 -1.14 9.80
C ILE A 33 -8.85 -2.15 10.93
N ALA A 34 -9.28 -1.81 12.12
CA ALA A 34 -9.24 -2.70 13.27
C ALA A 34 -10.64 -3.20 13.62
N PHE A 35 -10.80 -4.48 13.84
CA PHE A 35 -12.07 -5.13 14.10
C PHE A 35 -12.10 -5.83 15.46
N ASP A 36 -13.27 -5.81 16.10
CA ASP A 36 -13.59 -6.68 17.22
C ASP A 36 -13.93 -8.11 16.76
N LYS A 37 -14.20 -9.00 17.72
CA LYS A 37 -14.57 -10.40 17.42
C LYS A 37 -15.89 -10.56 16.64
N HIS A 38 -16.71 -9.52 16.54
CA HIS A 38 -17.99 -9.48 15.83
C HIS A 38 -17.89 -8.78 14.47
N ALA A 39 -16.68 -8.56 13.97
CA ALA A 39 -16.39 -7.83 12.76
C ALA A 39 -16.90 -6.37 12.75
N ARG A 40 -17.02 -5.76 13.92
CA ARG A 40 -17.30 -4.32 14.04
C ARG A 40 -16.00 -3.54 13.97
N ILE A 41 -16.04 -2.43 13.28
CA ILE A 41 -14.91 -1.51 13.16
C ILE A 41 -14.75 -0.79 14.50
N VAL A 42 -13.62 -0.98 15.15
CA VAL A 42 -13.28 -0.30 16.42
C VAL A 42 -12.30 0.85 16.21
N ALA A 43 -11.52 0.81 15.14
CA ALA A 43 -10.65 1.90 14.68
C ALA A 43 -10.34 1.73 13.20
N GLN A 44 -10.04 2.83 12.51
CA GLN A 44 -9.66 2.81 11.10
C GLN A 44 -8.83 4.05 10.74
N ALA A 45 -8.15 4.01 9.58
CA ALA A 45 -7.44 5.16 9.03
C ALA A 45 -8.42 6.31 8.75
N ALA A 46 -8.00 7.55 8.99
CA ALA A 46 -8.85 8.76 8.87
C ALA A 46 -9.47 8.95 7.48
N HIS A 47 -8.83 8.42 6.43
CA HIS A 47 -9.30 8.49 5.05
C HIS A 47 -10.16 7.28 4.62
N SER A 48 -10.50 6.40 5.56
CA SER A 48 -11.41 5.29 5.30
C SER A 48 -12.84 5.78 5.45
N ASN A 49 -13.48 6.13 4.35
CA ASN A 49 -14.84 6.70 4.31
C ASN A 49 -15.94 5.64 4.56
N HIS A 50 -15.77 4.80 5.57
CA HIS A 50 -16.82 3.87 5.99
C HIS A 50 -17.64 4.54 7.10
N GLY A 51 -18.82 5.07 6.75
CA GLY A 51 -19.69 5.79 7.67
C GLY A 51 -20.46 4.93 8.67
N GLY A 52 -20.02 3.71 8.95
CA GLY A 52 -20.66 2.75 9.85
C GLY A 52 -19.67 1.96 10.70
N ASP A 53 -20.21 1.17 11.63
CA ASP A 53 -19.45 0.26 12.48
C ASP A 53 -19.09 -1.08 11.79
N ARG A 54 -19.45 -1.26 10.50
CA ARG A 54 -19.17 -2.44 9.69
C ARG A 54 -18.73 -2.07 8.28
N LEU A 55 -17.93 -2.93 7.65
CA LEU A 55 -17.66 -2.82 6.22
C LEU A 55 -18.91 -3.10 5.41
N THR A 56 -19.10 -2.31 4.38
CA THR A 56 -20.14 -2.51 3.35
C THR A 56 -19.48 -2.99 2.06
N PHE A 57 -20.08 -3.94 1.40
CA PHE A 57 -19.57 -4.55 0.18
C PHE A 57 -20.50 -4.26 -1.01
N PRO A 58 -19.97 -4.21 -2.24
CA PRO A 58 -20.77 -3.92 -3.41
C PRO A 58 -21.77 -5.03 -3.75
N ASP A 59 -21.51 -6.24 -3.33
CA ASP A 59 -22.33 -7.41 -3.60
C ASP A 59 -22.38 -8.40 -2.42
N PRO A 60 -23.44 -9.22 -2.31
CA PRO A 60 -23.61 -10.20 -1.22
C PRO A 60 -22.57 -11.31 -1.21
N ASP A 61 -22.02 -11.66 -2.38
CA ASP A 61 -21.02 -12.73 -2.48
C ASP A 61 -19.71 -12.30 -1.83
N THR A 62 -19.28 -11.08 -2.05
CA THR A 62 -18.11 -10.49 -1.38
C THR A 62 -18.32 -10.38 0.13
N GLU A 63 -19.53 -10.02 0.59
CA GLU A 63 -19.88 -10.02 2.03
C GLU A 63 -19.76 -11.42 2.64
N THR A 64 -20.24 -12.42 1.93
CA THR A 64 -20.16 -13.83 2.34
C THR A 64 -18.71 -14.30 2.42
N GLN A 65 -17.89 -13.96 1.42
CA GLN A 65 -16.46 -14.28 1.39
C GLN A 65 -15.71 -13.60 2.55
N PHE A 66 -16.00 -12.33 2.81
CA PHE A 66 -15.44 -11.61 3.95
C PHE A 66 -15.79 -12.28 5.26
N THR A 67 -17.08 -12.62 5.49
CA THR A 67 -17.54 -13.27 6.72
C THR A 67 -16.83 -14.61 6.95
N LYS A 68 -16.66 -15.39 5.89
CA LYS A 68 -15.94 -16.67 5.93
C LYS A 68 -14.46 -16.47 6.24
N ALA A 69 -13.80 -15.54 5.57
CA ALA A 69 -12.38 -15.21 5.77
C ALA A 69 -12.14 -14.67 7.19
N PHE A 70 -13.00 -13.76 7.65
CA PHE A 70 -12.92 -13.19 8.99
C PHE A 70 -13.02 -14.26 10.08
N ARG A 71 -14.04 -15.13 10.00
CA ARG A 71 -14.20 -16.25 10.93
C ARG A 71 -13.00 -17.20 10.89
N LYS A 72 -12.49 -17.49 9.70
CA LYS A 72 -11.31 -18.33 9.55
C LYS A 72 -10.08 -17.68 10.19
N THR A 73 -9.86 -16.38 10.00
CA THR A 73 -8.77 -15.62 10.65
C THR A 73 -8.84 -15.75 12.17
N LEU A 74 -10.04 -15.60 12.77
CA LEU A 74 -10.22 -15.71 14.21
C LEU A 74 -9.94 -17.12 14.74
N VAL A 75 -10.40 -18.15 14.04
CA VAL A 75 -10.30 -19.54 14.50
C VAL A 75 -8.90 -20.11 14.25
N SER A 76 -8.38 -19.96 13.02
CA SER A 76 -7.08 -20.55 12.65
C SER A 76 -5.88 -19.72 13.06
N GLN A 77 -6.10 -18.47 13.50
CA GLN A 77 -5.03 -17.51 13.82
C GLN A 77 -4.02 -17.35 12.67
N THR A 78 -4.51 -17.46 11.42
CA THR A 78 -3.70 -17.28 10.21
C THR A 78 -4.27 -16.16 9.35
N PRO A 79 -3.42 -15.36 8.66
CA PRO A 79 -3.88 -14.34 7.74
C PRO A 79 -4.76 -14.92 6.62
N GLN A 80 -5.78 -14.16 6.22
CA GLN A 80 -6.63 -14.46 5.07
C GLN A 80 -6.66 -13.26 4.14
N ALA A 81 -6.57 -13.50 2.83
CA ALA A 81 -6.67 -12.47 1.81
C ALA A 81 -7.87 -12.72 0.91
N LEU A 82 -8.50 -11.62 0.46
CA LEU A 82 -9.64 -11.65 -0.46
C LEU A 82 -9.67 -10.40 -1.33
N ALA A 83 -10.19 -10.52 -2.56
CA ALA A 83 -10.53 -9.38 -3.39
C ALA A 83 -11.90 -8.85 -2.94
N ILE A 84 -12.00 -7.54 -2.68
CA ILE A 84 -13.23 -6.88 -2.25
C ILE A 84 -13.86 -6.02 -3.33
N ASP A 85 -13.09 -5.60 -4.31
CA ASP A 85 -13.57 -4.98 -5.56
C ASP A 85 -12.62 -5.37 -6.70
N PRO A 86 -12.91 -6.45 -7.43
CA PRO A 86 -12.08 -6.91 -8.54
C PRO A 86 -11.94 -5.87 -9.67
N ASN A 87 -12.96 -5.02 -9.88
CA ASN A 87 -12.93 -4.01 -10.93
C ASN A 87 -11.92 -2.88 -10.63
N ARG A 88 -11.74 -2.57 -9.36
CA ARG A 88 -10.74 -1.60 -8.87
C ARG A 88 -9.43 -2.25 -8.44
N GLY A 89 -9.34 -3.59 -8.50
CA GLY A 89 -8.21 -4.32 -7.96
C GLY A 89 -8.04 -4.10 -6.46
N THR A 90 -9.15 -3.88 -5.73
CA THR A 90 -9.09 -3.64 -4.28
C THR A 90 -9.02 -4.98 -3.55
N GLU A 91 -7.96 -5.14 -2.79
CA GLU A 91 -7.68 -6.33 -2.00
C GLU A 91 -7.70 -6.01 -0.51
N LEU A 92 -8.12 -6.99 0.30
CA LEU A 92 -8.11 -6.94 1.76
C LEU A 92 -7.34 -8.13 2.30
N ILE A 93 -6.39 -7.88 3.18
CA ILE A 93 -5.80 -8.92 4.03
C ILE A 93 -6.29 -8.74 5.46
N LEU A 94 -6.73 -9.83 6.08
CA LEU A 94 -7.12 -9.93 7.48
C LEU A 94 -6.01 -10.63 8.25
N ILE A 95 -5.47 -9.99 9.27
CA ILE A 95 -4.38 -10.50 10.09
C ILE A 95 -4.89 -10.65 11.52
N PRO A 96 -4.76 -11.82 12.17
CA PRO A 96 -5.13 -11.97 13.57
C PRO A 96 -4.26 -11.06 14.44
N PHE A 97 -4.89 -10.41 15.40
CA PHE A 97 -4.20 -9.49 16.32
C PHE A 97 -4.42 -9.96 17.75
N GLN A 98 -3.32 -10.16 18.46
CA GLN A 98 -3.33 -10.45 19.88
C GLN A 98 -2.71 -9.26 20.62
N PRO A 99 -3.53 -8.45 21.31
CA PRO A 99 -3.00 -7.33 22.07
C PRO A 99 -2.11 -7.84 23.21
N SER A 100 -1.00 -7.17 23.47
CA SER A 100 -0.24 -7.42 24.69
C SER A 100 -1.11 -7.12 25.94
N ALA A 101 -0.84 -7.79 27.06
CA ALA A 101 -1.63 -7.64 28.28
C ALA A 101 -1.79 -6.18 28.75
N GLN A 102 -0.83 -5.31 28.46
CA GLN A 102 -0.90 -3.87 28.75
C GLN A 102 -1.86 -3.11 27.83
N PHE A 103 -2.09 -3.60 26.61
CA PHE A 103 -3.02 -3.00 25.64
C PHE A 103 -4.47 -3.42 25.89
N ALA A 104 -4.66 -4.64 26.39
CA ALA A 104 -5.97 -5.22 26.66
C ALA A 104 -6.74 -4.45 27.77
N MET A 105 -6.04 -3.76 28.66
CA MET A 105 -6.67 -2.99 29.73
C MET A 105 -7.20 -1.62 29.31
N GLN A 106 -6.87 -1.11 28.14
CA GLN A 106 -7.16 0.28 27.77
C GLN A 106 -8.07 0.48 26.57
N GLN A 107 -8.36 -0.55 25.75
CA GLN A 107 -9.22 -0.39 24.55
C GLN A 107 -10.03 -1.65 24.26
N GLN A 108 -11.18 -1.44 23.59
CA GLN A 108 -12.04 -2.49 23.03
C GLN A 108 -11.18 -3.57 22.36
N ALA A 109 -11.48 -4.83 22.64
CA ALA A 109 -10.66 -5.96 22.23
C ALA A 109 -10.54 -6.06 20.70
N ILE A 110 -9.53 -5.41 20.12
CA ILE A 110 -9.16 -5.61 18.71
C ILE A 110 -8.71 -7.06 18.56
N CYS A 111 -9.32 -7.79 17.64
CA CYS A 111 -9.03 -9.19 17.36
C CYS A 111 -8.44 -9.42 15.98
N VAL A 112 -8.75 -8.55 15.02
CA VAL A 112 -8.29 -8.65 13.63
C VAL A 112 -7.91 -7.27 13.11
N LEU A 113 -6.79 -7.19 12.42
CA LEU A 113 -6.39 -6.03 11.63
C LEU A 113 -6.66 -6.33 10.15
N GLY A 114 -7.37 -5.44 9.48
CA GLY A 114 -7.56 -5.45 8.05
C GLY A 114 -6.67 -4.41 7.39
N PHE A 115 -6.01 -4.78 6.30
CA PHE A 115 -5.28 -3.85 5.45
C PHE A 115 -5.87 -3.90 4.05
N VAL A 116 -6.40 -2.78 3.60
CA VAL A 116 -7.00 -2.60 2.28
C VAL A 116 -6.02 -1.92 1.36
N ARG A 117 -5.85 -2.46 0.17
CA ARG A 117 -4.98 -1.92 -0.87
C ARG A 117 -5.70 -1.85 -2.20
N ASP A 118 -5.62 -0.71 -2.86
CA ASP A 118 -6.08 -0.54 -4.23
C ASP A 118 -4.88 -0.77 -5.17
N CYS A 119 -4.89 -1.90 -5.89
CA CYS A 119 -3.75 -2.31 -6.72
C CYS A 119 -3.58 -1.43 -7.96
N PHE A 120 -4.66 -0.81 -8.46
CA PHE A 120 -4.64 0.03 -9.66
C PHE A 120 -4.44 1.52 -9.38
N ASP A 121 -4.65 1.97 -8.14
CA ASP A 121 -4.51 3.39 -7.76
C ASP A 121 -3.13 3.65 -7.11
N ARG A 122 -2.07 3.27 -7.82
CA ARG A 122 -0.71 3.63 -7.43
C ARG A 122 -0.26 4.84 -8.23
N SER A 123 -0.48 6.03 -7.71
CA SER A 123 0.15 7.20 -8.28
C SER A 123 1.60 7.30 -7.81
N ILE A 124 2.55 7.05 -8.70
CA ILE A 124 3.98 7.22 -8.45
C ILE A 124 4.34 8.61 -8.95
N SER A 125 4.94 9.44 -8.08
CA SER A 125 5.43 10.76 -8.47
C SER A 125 6.64 10.63 -9.40
N PRO A 126 6.57 11.11 -10.66
CA PRO A 126 7.72 11.10 -11.56
C PRO A 126 8.91 11.88 -11.03
N ALA A 127 8.68 12.94 -10.23
CA ALA A 127 9.73 13.74 -9.64
C ALA A 127 10.52 12.94 -8.57
N ILE A 128 9.82 12.19 -7.72
CA ILE A 128 10.45 11.33 -6.72
C ILE A 128 11.17 10.18 -7.41
N LEU A 129 10.55 9.59 -8.44
CA LEU A 129 11.17 8.50 -9.20
C LEU A 129 12.45 8.96 -9.91
N SER A 130 12.44 10.16 -10.49
CA SER A 130 13.62 10.79 -11.12
C SER A 130 14.79 10.90 -10.14
N GLN A 131 14.53 11.35 -8.92
CA GLN A 131 15.54 11.45 -7.87
C GLN A 131 16.01 10.06 -7.38
N ALA A 132 15.07 9.14 -7.16
CA ALA A 132 15.38 7.83 -6.61
C ALA A 132 16.20 6.94 -7.56
N LEU A 133 16.02 7.08 -8.87
CA LEU A 133 16.72 6.30 -9.89
C LEU A 133 17.82 7.07 -10.64
N ASP A 134 18.03 8.34 -10.32
CA ASP A 134 18.97 9.24 -11.00
C ASP A 134 18.76 9.29 -12.53
N ILE A 135 17.50 9.49 -12.92
CA ILE A 135 17.06 9.58 -14.31
C ILE A 135 16.39 10.91 -14.58
N ALA A 136 16.34 11.34 -15.86
CA ALA A 136 15.66 12.58 -16.22
C ALA A 136 14.15 12.51 -15.93
N LEU A 137 13.52 13.66 -15.68
CA LEU A 137 12.07 13.73 -15.39
C LEU A 137 11.22 13.16 -16.55
N SER A 138 11.63 13.39 -17.81
CA SER A 138 10.97 12.80 -18.99
C SER A 138 11.07 11.27 -19.02
N GLU A 139 12.25 10.73 -18.66
CA GLU A 139 12.48 9.30 -18.51
C GLU A 139 11.64 8.71 -17.37
N ALA A 140 11.56 9.43 -16.22
CA ALA A 140 10.74 9.01 -15.08
C ALA A 140 9.25 8.97 -15.42
N ARG A 141 8.73 9.94 -16.20
CA ARG A 141 7.35 9.91 -16.69
C ARG A 141 7.07 8.66 -17.52
N LEU A 142 7.98 8.30 -18.42
CA LEU A 142 7.85 7.07 -19.20
C LEU A 142 7.88 5.82 -18.29
N ALA A 143 8.80 5.75 -17.34
CA ALA A 143 8.89 4.64 -16.40
C ALA A 143 7.62 4.47 -15.56
N VAL A 144 6.97 5.58 -15.16
CA VAL A 144 5.66 5.56 -14.46
C VAL A 144 4.59 4.96 -15.37
N CYS A 145 4.44 5.43 -16.62
CA CYS A 145 3.45 4.88 -17.55
C CYS A 145 3.65 3.37 -17.76
N LEU A 146 4.88 2.91 -17.93
CA LEU A 146 5.20 1.49 -18.08
C LEU A 146 4.86 0.70 -16.79
N SER A 147 5.05 1.29 -15.62
CA SER A 147 4.71 0.65 -14.33
C SER A 147 3.20 0.56 -14.06
N GLN A 148 2.41 1.36 -14.77
CA GLN A 148 0.94 1.30 -14.77
C GLN A 148 0.39 0.26 -15.76
N GLY A 149 1.27 -0.46 -16.47
CA GLY A 149 0.90 -1.52 -17.40
C GLY A 149 0.74 -1.07 -18.86
N LEU A 150 1.01 0.21 -19.19
CA LEU A 150 0.97 0.66 -20.56
C LEU A 150 2.09 0.00 -21.36
N SER A 151 1.79 -0.36 -22.60
CA SER A 151 2.82 -0.69 -23.58
C SER A 151 3.66 0.54 -23.93
N LEU A 152 4.82 0.33 -24.56
CA LEU A 152 5.67 1.44 -24.96
C LEU A 152 4.97 2.39 -25.95
N SER A 153 4.13 1.86 -26.82
CA SER A 153 3.36 2.65 -27.78
C SER A 153 2.28 3.50 -27.10
N GLU A 154 1.51 2.90 -26.19
CA GLU A 154 0.48 3.61 -25.41
C GLU A 154 1.11 4.67 -24.49
N ALA A 155 2.25 4.36 -23.87
CA ALA A 155 2.99 5.32 -23.06
C ALA A 155 3.53 6.49 -23.89
N ALA A 156 4.01 6.24 -25.11
CA ALA A 156 4.46 7.28 -26.03
C ALA A 156 3.29 8.22 -26.40
N GLU A 157 2.15 7.65 -26.79
CA GLU A 157 0.93 8.41 -27.11
C GLU A 157 0.48 9.24 -25.92
N HIS A 158 0.39 8.63 -24.74
CA HIS A 158 -0.01 9.31 -23.50
C HIS A 158 0.88 10.51 -23.12
N LEU A 159 2.17 10.41 -23.44
CA LEU A 159 3.16 11.46 -23.16
C LEU A 159 3.38 12.44 -24.30
N GLY A 160 2.68 12.30 -25.44
CA GLY A 160 2.87 13.12 -26.63
C GLY A 160 4.25 12.91 -27.29
N LEU A 161 4.81 11.71 -27.19
CA LEU A 161 6.11 11.34 -27.76
C LEU A 161 5.94 10.47 -28.99
N THR A 162 6.97 10.43 -29.84
CA THR A 162 7.08 9.37 -30.84
C THR A 162 7.50 8.06 -30.18
N VAL A 163 7.09 6.93 -30.77
CA VAL A 163 7.50 5.59 -30.29
C VAL A 163 9.03 5.46 -30.30
N GLU A 164 9.72 6.08 -31.28
CA GLU A 164 11.18 6.05 -31.36
C GLU A 164 11.81 6.84 -30.19
N THR A 165 11.25 7.98 -29.82
CA THR A 165 11.69 8.73 -28.64
C THR A 165 11.51 7.91 -27.36
N ALA A 166 10.36 7.25 -27.20
CA ALA A 166 10.09 6.39 -26.04
C ALA A 166 11.07 5.20 -25.97
N ARG A 167 11.43 4.59 -27.14
CA ARG A 167 12.47 3.56 -27.21
C ARG A 167 13.83 4.07 -26.74
N ASN A 168 14.21 5.28 -27.18
CA ASN A 168 15.47 5.87 -26.78
C ASN A 168 15.50 6.17 -25.28
N TYR A 169 14.42 6.70 -24.72
CA TYR A 169 14.30 6.88 -23.27
C TYR A 169 14.39 5.55 -22.52
N SER A 170 13.72 4.50 -22.99
CA SER A 170 13.82 3.17 -22.38
C SER A 170 15.24 2.65 -22.32
N LYS A 171 15.99 2.78 -23.43
CA LYS A 171 17.42 2.38 -23.50
C LYS A 171 18.25 3.17 -22.49
N GLN A 172 18.02 4.48 -22.37
CA GLN A 172 18.73 5.34 -21.40
C GLN A 172 18.39 4.97 -19.97
N ILE A 173 17.10 4.73 -19.66
CA ILE A 173 16.68 4.26 -18.36
C ILE A 173 17.36 2.95 -18.01
N TYR A 174 17.39 1.96 -18.92
CA TYR A 174 18.03 0.67 -18.66
C TYR A 174 19.54 0.83 -18.41
N ALA A 175 20.20 1.68 -19.19
CA ALA A 175 21.64 1.94 -19.01
C ALA A 175 21.94 2.58 -17.65
N LYS A 176 21.12 3.56 -17.22
CA LYS A 176 21.31 4.28 -15.93
C LYS A 176 20.95 3.42 -14.73
N THR A 177 19.85 2.66 -14.82
CA THR A 177 19.33 1.88 -13.69
C THR A 177 19.89 0.47 -13.59
N GLY A 178 20.56 -0.02 -14.64
CA GLY A 178 20.99 -1.41 -14.77
C GLY A 178 19.83 -2.40 -14.94
N ALA A 179 18.64 -1.92 -15.34
CA ALA A 179 17.49 -2.78 -15.60
C ALA A 179 17.72 -3.60 -16.89
N LYS A 180 17.40 -4.89 -16.85
CA LYS A 180 17.59 -5.83 -17.98
C LYS A 180 16.46 -5.79 -19.01
N GLY A 181 15.51 -4.85 -18.87
CA GLY A 181 14.36 -4.70 -19.76
C GLY A 181 13.14 -4.13 -19.03
N GLN A 182 12.00 -4.03 -19.72
CA GLN A 182 10.80 -3.40 -19.19
C GLN A 182 10.29 -4.08 -17.90
N ALA A 183 10.23 -5.40 -17.87
CA ALA A 183 9.74 -6.13 -16.69
C ALA A 183 10.62 -5.89 -15.45
N ASP A 184 11.95 -5.84 -15.61
CA ASP A 184 12.87 -5.55 -14.51
C ASP A 184 12.77 -4.08 -14.07
N LEU A 185 12.60 -3.15 -15.01
CA LEU A 185 12.34 -1.75 -14.69
C LEU A 185 11.05 -1.60 -13.89
N VAL A 186 9.94 -2.17 -14.36
CA VAL A 186 8.64 -2.14 -13.66
C VAL A 186 8.78 -2.70 -12.25
N ARG A 187 9.46 -3.84 -12.09
CA ARG A 187 9.72 -4.44 -10.76
C ARG A 187 10.49 -3.48 -9.85
N ARG A 188 11.52 -2.79 -10.36
CA ARG A 188 12.30 -1.80 -9.58
C ARG A 188 11.46 -0.60 -9.19
N VAL A 189 10.65 -0.08 -10.09
CA VAL A 189 9.74 1.05 -9.83
C VAL A 189 8.72 0.67 -8.75
N LEU A 190 8.06 -0.49 -8.90
CA LEU A 190 6.99 -0.93 -7.98
C LEU A 190 7.49 -1.33 -6.58
N ASN A 191 8.76 -1.74 -6.45
CA ASN A 191 9.37 -2.08 -5.16
C ASN A 191 10.28 -0.97 -4.61
N GLY A 192 10.43 0.14 -5.34
CA GLY A 192 11.27 1.26 -4.95
C GLY A 192 10.56 2.24 -4.00
N VAL A 193 11.36 3.12 -3.37
CA VAL A 193 10.89 4.16 -2.44
C VAL A 193 9.96 5.19 -3.09
N ALA A 194 9.96 5.32 -4.41
CA ALA A 194 9.08 6.22 -5.15
C ALA A 194 7.59 5.87 -4.99
N THR A 195 7.27 4.64 -4.60
CA THR A 195 5.90 4.21 -4.29
C THR A 195 5.39 4.75 -2.95
N PHE A 196 6.28 5.23 -2.06
CA PHE A 196 5.90 5.83 -0.79
C PHE A 196 5.58 7.33 -0.88
N GLY A 197 5.81 7.94 -2.04
CA GLY A 197 5.68 9.38 -2.23
C GLY A 197 4.27 9.88 -2.53
N ASN A 198 3.22 9.08 -2.35
CA ASN A 198 1.83 9.44 -2.59
C ASN A 198 1.24 10.32 -1.47
N THR A 199 1.98 11.32 -1.05
CA THR A 199 1.38 12.41 -0.30
C THR A 199 0.70 13.34 -1.29
N HIS A 200 -0.60 13.15 -1.54
CA HIS A 200 -1.47 14.25 -1.88
C HIS A 200 -1.39 15.24 -0.71
N LEU A 201 -0.42 16.13 -0.76
CA LEU A 201 -0.47 17.35 0.02
C LEU A 201 -1.65 18.12 -0.56
N SER A 202 -2.85 17.86 -0.04
CA SER A 202 -3.99 18.74 -0.22
C SER A 202 -3.54 20.10 0.32
N ARG A 203 -3.38 21.05 -0.60
CA ARG A 203 -3.31 22.46 -0.25
C ARG A 203 -4.66 22.91 0.25
#